data_99398c6ca9764b5d113b66d5b0e2ad82
#
_entry.id   99398c6ca9764b5d113b66d5b0e2ad82
#
_cell.length_a   1.000
_cell.length_b   1.000
_cell.length_c   1.000
_cell.angle_alpha   90.00
_cell.angle_beta   90.00
_cell.angle_gamma   90.00
#
_symmetry.space_group_name_H-M   'P 1'
#
loop_
_entity.id
_entity.type
_entity.pdbx_description
1 polymer ?
#
loop_
_entity_poly.entity_id
_entity_poly.type
_entity_poly.pdbx_seq_one_letter_code
_entity_poly.pdbx_strand_id
1 'polypeptide(L)'
;MKNKNYFILLVLFLSALQIKAQYSFDNVLYGAAYYHEYMPYERLDEDIRLMKRAGLTVVRVGESAWGVFEPQEGNFEFEWMDRILDKMHAAGIKVILG
;
A
#
# COMPACT_ATOMS: atom_id res chain seq x y z
N MET A 1 29.76 -3.82 41.97
CA MET A 1 28.45 -4.38 42.30
C MET A 1 27.27 -3.41 41.99
N LYS A 2 27.46 -2.10 42.10
CA LYS A 2 26.41 -1.13 41.72
C LYS A 2 26.03 -1.16 40.22
N ASN A 3 26.94 -1.57 39.34
CA ASN A 3 26.72 -1.59 37.88
C ASN A 3 25.77 -2.70 37.38
N LYS A 4 25.57 -3.77 38.15
CA LYS A 4 24.63 -4.85 37.79
C LYS A 4 23.17 -4.39 37.81
N ASN A 5 22.81 -3.52 38.73
CA ASN A 5 21.43 -3.01 38.83
C ASN A 5 21.11 -2.08 37.70
N TYR A 6 22.04 -1.26 37.25
CA TYR A 6 21.84 -0.36 36.07
C TYR A 6 21.73 -1.16 34.79
N PHE A 7 22.49 -2.26 34.64
CA PHE A 7 22.37 -3.14 33.48
C PHE A 7 21.00 -3.80 33.41
N ILE A 8 20.47 -4.30 34.53
CA ILE A 8 19.11 -4.89 34.62
C ILE A 8 18.06 -3.85 34.30
N LEU A 9 18.18 -2.62 34.83
CA LEU A 9 17.29 -1.51 34.53
C LEU A 9 17.30 -1.12 33.04
N LEU A 10 18.47 -1.12 32.42
CA LEU A 10 18.63 -0.82 30.99
C LEU A 10 17.97 -1.91 30.13
N VAL A 11 18.17 -3.19 30.49
CA VAL A 11 17.53 -4.31 29.77
C VAL A 11 16.01 -4.27 29.90
N LEU A 12 15.48 -3.96 31.09
CA LEU A 12 14.06 -3.79 31.33
C LEU A 12 13.49 -2.60 30.59
N PHE A 13 14.21 -1.49 30.48
CA PHE A 13 13.81 -0.33 29.72
C PHE A 13 13.77 -0.60 28.21
N LEU A 14 14.77 -1.31 27.70
CA LEU A 14 14.84 -1.73 26.28
C LEU A 14 13.74 -2.73 25.93
N SER A 15 13.38 -3.63 26.84
CA SER A 15 12.28 -4.59 26.62
C SER A 15 10.90 -3.93 26.67
N ALA A 16 10.77 -2.78 27.33
CA ALA A 16 9.52 -2.00 27.36
C ALA A 16 9.26 -1.23 26.06
N LEU A 17 10.28 -1.05 25.21
CA LEU A 17 10.15 -0.46 23.89
C LEU A 17 9.58 -1.49 22.89
N GLN A 18 8.33 -1.89 23.12
CA GLN A 18 7.62 -2.73 22.18
C GLN A 18 7.15 -1.90 21.01
N ILE A 19 7.90 -1.92 19.93
CA ILE A 19 7.50 -1.34 18.66
C ILE A 19 6.39 -2.24 18.10
N LYS A 20 5.17 -1.74 18.10
CA LYS A 20 4.07 -2.40 17.39
C LYS A 20 4.30 -2.23 15.89
N ALA A 21 4.97 -3.20 15.28
CA ALA A 21 5.23 -3.22 13.84
C ALA A 21 4.05 -3.80 13.04
N GLN A 22 2.97 -4.21 13.71
CA GLN A 22 1.84 -4.85 13.06
C GLN A 22 0.80 -3.82 12.65
N TYR A 23 0.52 -3.76 11.35
CA TYR A 23 -0.58 -2.96 10.83
C TYR A 23 -1.92 -3.60 11.20
N SER A 24 -2.83 -2.81 11.76
CA SER A 24 -4.20 -3.24 12.04
C SER A 24 -5.13 -2.82 10.90
N PHE A 25 -5.84 -3.79 10.33
CA PHE A 25 -6.84 -3.53 9.30
C PHE A 25 -8.22 -3.30 9.94
N ASP A 26 -8.90 -2.25 9.51
CA ASP A 26 -10.24 -1.92 9.99
C ASP A 26 -11.32 -2.82 9.39
N ASN A 27 -11.04 -3.40 8.22
CA ASN A 27 -11.96 -4.22 7.46
C ASN A 27 -11.30 -5.50 6.94
N VAL A 28 -12.13 -6.48 6.59
CA VAL A 28 -11.67 -7.63 5.81
C VAL A 28 -11.15 -7.15 4.46
N LEU A 29 -9.98 -7.63 4.06
CA LEU A 29 -9.44 -7.35 2.74
C LEU A 29 -10.15 -8.21 1.71
N TYR A 30 -10.98 -7.57 0.90
CA TYR A 30 -11.71 -8.17 -0.20
C TYR A 30 -11.47 -7.37 -1.47
N GLY A 31 -10.97 -8.02 -2.51
CA GLY A 31 -10.65 -7.31 -3.74
C GLY A 31 -10.14 -8.19 -4.86
N ALA A 32 -9.58 -7.55 -5.86
CA ALA A 32 -9.09 -8.19 -7.07
C ALA A 32 -7.87 -7.47 -7.63
N ALA A 33 -7.21 -8.08 -8.60
CA ALA A 33 -6.22 -7.40 -9.43
C ALA A 33 -6.91 -6.39 -10.34
N TYR A 34 -6.28 -5.24 -10.51
CA TYR A 34 -6.78 -4.15 -11.32
C TYR A 34 -5.70 -3.64 -12.28
N TYR A 35 -6.02 -3.62 -13.55
CA TYR A 35 -5.09 -3.30 -14.65
C TYR A 35 -5.57 -2.06 -15.39
N HIS A 36 -5.45 -0.88 -14.75
CA HIS A 36 -5.89 0.38 -15.35
C HIS A 36 -5.12 0.71 -16.64
N GLU A 37 -3.88 0.27 -16.77
CA GLU A 37 -3.04 0.44 -17.95
C GLU A 37 -3.64 -0.14 -19.24
N TYR A 38 -4.59 -1.06 -19.12
CA TYR A 38 -5.34 -1.62 -20.25
C TYR A 38 -6.70 -0.97 -20.47
N MET A 39 -7.05 0.03 -19.66
CA MET A 39 -8.33 0.72 -19.71
C MET A 39 -8.16 2.15 -20.22
N PRO A 40 -9.24 2.78 -20.75
CA PRO A 40 -9.21 4.21 -21.05
C PRO A 40 -8.86 5.03 -19.79
N TYR A 41 -8.05 6.07 -19.97
CA TYR A 41 -7.58 6.92 -18.89
C TYR A 41 -8.72 7.49 -18.02
N GLU A 42 -9.80 7.87 -18.64
CA GLU A 42 -10.97 8.51 -18.00
C GLU A 42 -11.79 7.53 -17.16
N ARG A 43 -11.60 6.24 -17.38
CA ARG A 43 -12.42 5.20 -16.76
C ARG A 43 -12.14 5.01 -15.27
N LEU A 44 -10.99 5.47 -14.76
CA LEU A 44 -10.55 5.21 -13.39
C LEU A 44 -11.60 5.59 -12.33
N ASP A 45 -12.22 6.76 -12.46
CA ASP A 45 -13.22 7.22 -11.48
C ASP A 45 -14.47 6.33 -11.47
N GLU A 46 -14.91 5.89 -12.63
CA GLU A 46 -16.05 4.97 -12.75
C GLU A 46 -15.70 3.57 -12.19
N ASP A 47 -14.52 3.07 -12.48
CA ASP A 47 -14.06 1.78 -11.95
C ASP A 47 -13.99 1.82 -10.42
N ILE A 48 -13.48 2.90 -9.83
CA ILE A 48 -13.44 3.09 -8.38
C ILE A 48 -14.85 3.13 -7.80
N ARG A 49 -15.78 3.85 -8.45
CA ARG A 49 -17.17 3.89 -8.05
C ARG A 49 -17.79 2.48 -8.01
N LEU A 50 -17.53 1.67 -9.04
CA LEU A 50 -17.99 0.29 -9.12
C LEU A 50 -17.36 -0.60 -8.07
N MET A 51 -16.06 -0.44 -7.81
CA MET A 51 -15.35 -1.15 -6.73
C MET A 51 -15.96 -0.86 -5.37
N LYS A 52 -16.23 0.41 -5.07
CA LYS A 52 -16.88 0.82 -3.82
C LYS A 52 -18.27 0.20 -3.69
N ARG A 53 -19.04 0.23 -4.76
CA ARG A 53 -20.38 -0.37 -4.79
C ARG A 53 -20.36 -1.88 -4.60
N ALA A 54 -19.33 -2.56 -5.13
CA ALA A 54 -19.12 -3.99 -4.96
C ALA A 54 -18.55 -4.38 -3.59
N GLY A 55 -18.15 -3.41 -2.77
CA GLY A 55 -17.60 -3.65 -1.45
C GLY A 55 -16.10 -4.01 -1.43
N LEU A 56 -15.36 -3.70 -2.51
CA LEU A 56 -13.91 -3.91 -2.53
C LEU A 56 -13.20 -2.99 -1.54
N THR A 57 -12.28 -3.57 -0.78
CA THR A 57 -11.46 -2.86 0.21
C THR A 57 -9.98 -2.84 -0.14
N VAL A 58 -9.56 -3.66 -1.10
CA VAL A 58 -8.18 -3.75 -1.58
C VAL A 58 -8.15 -4.05 -3.07
N VAL A 59 -7.16 -3.51 -3.76
CA VAL A 59 -6.83 -3.86 -5.14
C VAL A 59 -5.34 -4.13 -5.26
N ARG A 60 -4.95 -5.02 -6.16
CA ARG A 60 -3.56 -5.22 -6.54
C ARG A 60 -3.33 -4.56 -7.91
N VAL A 61 -2.34 -3.70 -7.99
CA VAL A 61 -2.02 -2.91 -9.19
C VAL A 61 -0.55 -3.06 -9.59
N GLY A 62 -0.23 -2.71 -10.80
CA GLY A 62 1.15 -2.64 -11.30
C GLY A 62 1.78 -3.98 -11.62
N GLU A 63 1.09 -5.09 -11.47
CA GLU A 63 1.61 -6.41 -11.80
C GLU A 63 1.94 -6.50 -13.29
N SER A 64 3.18 -6.94 -13.59
CA SER A 64 3.69 -7.04 -14.97
C SER A 64 3.69 -5.74 -15.77
N ALA A 65 3.64 -4.59 -15.11
CA ALA A 65 3.57 -3.27 -15.74
C ALA A 65 4.95 -2.59 -15.89
N TRP A 66 6.06 -3.34 -15.82
CA TRP A 66 7.40 -2.74 -15.85
C TRP A 66 7.63 -1.90 -17.11
N GLY A 67 7.18 -2.34 -18.28
CA GLY A 67 7.31 -1.59 -19.52
C GLY A 67 6.55 -0.25 -19.54
N VAL A 68 5.56 -0.07 -18.65
CA VAL A 68 4.85 1.22 -18.45
C VAL A 68 5.59 2.09 -17.44
N PHE A 69 6.20 1.48 -16.41
CA PHE A 69 7.01 2.20 -15.43
C PHE A 69 8.33 2.70 -16.02
N GLU A 70 8.95 1.90 -16.85
CA GLU A 70 10.24 2.21 -17.49
C GLU A 70 10.15 1.94 -19.00
N PRO A 71 9.48 2.83 -19.76
CA PRO A 71 9.32 2.66 -21.21
C PRO A 71 10.63 2.69 -21.99
N GLN A 72 11.65 3.30 -21.42
CA GLN A 72 13.01 3.31 -21.93
C GLN A 72 13.99 3.14 -20.76
N GLU A 73 15.11 2.48 -20.98
CA GLU A 73 16.12 2.24 -19.96
C GLU A 73 16.50 3.54 -19.21
N GLY A 74 16.33 3.53 -17.89
CA GLY A 74 16.64 4.65 -17.02
C GLY A 74 15.61 5.78 -17.01
N ASN A 75 14.55 5.70 -17.82
CA ASN A 75 13.47 6.68 -17.85
C ASN A 75 12.21 6.14 -17.18
N PHE A 76 11.96 6.59 -15.95
CA PHE A 76 10.85 6.11 -15.12
C PHE A 76 9.64 7.04 -15.20
N GLU A 77 8.47 6.45 -15.41
CA GLU A 77 7.18 7.11 -15.52
C GLU A 77 6.26 6.61 -14.38
N PHE A 78 6.16 7.38 -13.29
CA PHE A 78 5.36 7.01 -12.12
C PHE A 78 4.03 7.76 -12.03
N GLU A 79 3.85 8.84 -12.75
CA GLU A 79 2.68 9.72 -12.64
C GLU A 79 1.34 8.98 -12.82
N TRP A 80 1.29 8.05 -13.76
CA TRP A 80 0.10 7.24 -14.00
C TRP A 80 -0.28 6.36 -12.79
N MET A 81 0.72 5.83 -12.09
CA MET A 81 0.51 5.01 -10.89
C MET A 81 0.18 5.90 -9.69
N ASP A 82 0.85 7.03 -9.53
CA ASP A 82 0.55 7.99 -8.46
C ASP A 82 -0.91 8.42 -8.51
N ARG A 83 -1.44 8.69 -9.70
CA ARG A 83 -2.86 9.00 -9.90
C ARG A 83 -3.78 7.88 -9.40
N ILE A 84 -3.46 6.64 -9.70
CA ILE A 84 -4.22 5.46 -9.24
C ILE A 84 -4.18 5.37 -7.72
N LEU A 85 -2.98 5.47 -7.14
CA LEU A 85 -2.78 5.39 -5.69
C LEU A 85 -3.55 6.48 -4.94
N ASP A 86 -3.47 7.71 -5.41
CA ASP A 86 -4.17 8.86 -4.80
C ASP A 86 -5.70 8.68 -4.84
N LYS A 87 -6.23 8.25 -5.97
CA LYS A 87 -7.66 8.01 -6.15
C LYS A 87 -8.17 6.84 -5.32
N MET A 88 -7.42 5.75 -5.24
CA MET A 88 -7.75 4.60 -4.38
C MET A 88 -7.71 5.01 -2.91
N HIS A 89 -6.69 5.74 -2.50
CA HIS A 89 -6.57 6.25 -1.13
C HIS A 89 -7.76 7.14 -0.75
N ALA A 90 -8.12 8.10 -1.60
CA ALA A 90 -9.27 8.97 -1.40
C ALA A 90 -10.59 8.19 -1.29
N ALA A 91 -10.70 7.05 -1.96
CA ALA A 91 -11.86 6.16 -1.90
C ALA A 91 -11.83 5.19 -0.71
N GLY A 92 -10.76 5.17 0.09
CA GLY A 92 -10.59 4.23 1.20
C GLY A 92 -10.26 2.80 0.75
N ILE A 93 -9.80 2.61 -0.48
CA ILE A 93 -9.37 1.32 -1.02
C ILE A 93 -7.87 1.18 -0.83
N LYS A 94 -7.44 0.11 -0.18
CA LYS A 94 -6.02 -0.21 0.01
C LYS A 94 -5.43 -0.75 -1.29
N VAL A 95 -4.13 -0.55 -1.46
CA VAL A 95 -3.43 -0.98 -2.67
C VAL A 95 -2.26 -1.89 -2.32
N ILE A 96 -2.17 -3.00 -3.04
CA ILE A 96 -0.99 -3.85 -3.10
C ILE A 96 -0.29 -3.53 -4.41
N LEU A 97 0.89 -2.96 -4.35
CA LEU A 97 1.71 -2.69 -5.51
C LEU A 97 2.52 -3.95 -5.86
N GLY A 98 2.27 -4.48 -7.04
CA GLY A 98 2.87 -5.73 -7.52
C GLY A 98 4.19 -5.55 -8.27
#